data_099333dd28ae71d3c0938e74209d5c62
#
_entry.id   099333dd28ae71d3c0938e74209d5c62
#
_cell.length_a   1.000
_cell.length_b   1.000
_cell.length_c   1.000
_cell.angle_alpha   90.00
_cell.angle_beta   90.00
_cell.angle_gamma   90.00
#
_symmetry.space_group_name_H-M   'P 1'
#
loop_
_entity.id
_entity.type
_entity.pdbx_description
1 polymer ?
#
loop_
_entity_poly.entity_id
_entity_poly.type
_entity_poly.pdbx_seq_one_letter_code
_entity_poly.pdbx_strand_id
1 'polypeptide(L)'
;MNIKNVAIIAHVDHGKTTLVDALLKQSGTFGEHEKVDDRIMDSNDLEKERGITIFSKNASLQYKDYKINIIDTPGHADFGGEVQRILKMVDSVLLLVDAFEGVMPQTKYVLKQALEHGLRPIVVINKIDRPNSDPDKIVDTVFDLFVDLGANDLQLDFPVVYKSEKNGFAKIGIDDEDVDMT
;
A
#
# COMPACT_ATOMS: atom_id res chain seq x y z
N MET A 1 -22.29 -9.85 3.35
CA MET A 1 -20.85 -9.65 3.54
C MET A 1 -20.33 -9.01 2.26
N ASN A 2 -19.82 -7.79 2.34
CA ASN A 2 -19.30 -7.06 1.18
C ASN A 2 -17.82 -7.42 1.01
N ILE A 3 -17.42 -7.82 -0.19
CA ILE A 3 -16.02 -8.16 -0.48
C ILE A 3 -15.39 -6.99 -1.23
N LYS A 4 -14.18 -6.61 -0.82
CA LYS A 4 -13.33 -5.62 -1.49
C LYS A 4 -11.96 -6.23 -1.73
N ASN A 5 -11.47 -6.08 -2.96
CA ASN A 5 -10.14 -6.52 -3.36
C ASN A 5 -9.26 -5.28 -3.55
N VAL A 6 -8.14 -5.23 -2.88
CA VAL A 6 -7.23 -4.07 -2.91
C VAL A 6 -5.83 -4.55 -3.20
N ALA A 7 -5.19 -3.99 -4.22
CA ALA A 7 -3.78 -4.23 -4.51
C ALA A 7 -2.89 -3.21 -3.79
N ILE A 8 -1.73 -3.63 -3.31
CA ILE A 8 -0.74 -2.71 -2.75
C ILE A 8 0.36 -2.47 -3.77
N ILE A 9 0.58 -1.22 -4.11
CA ILE A 9 1.67 -0.74 -4.95
C ILE A 9 2.66 -0.01 -4.05
N ALA A 10 3.89 -0.50 -4.00
CA ALA A 10 4.95 0.12 -3.21
C ALA A 10 6.32 -0.16 -3.83
N HIS A 11 7.26 0.74 -3.58
CA HIS A 11 8.67 0.45 -3.82
C HIS A 11 9.23 -0.46 -2.70
N VAL A 12 10.35 -1.11 -2.99
CA VAL A 12 11.11 -1.86 -1.99
C VAL A 12 11.41 -0.94 -0.80
N ASP A 13 11.34 -1.48 0.40
CA ASP A 13 11.59 -0.75 1.67
C ASP A 13 10.63 0.40 2.01
N HIS A 14 9.58 0.66 1.22
CA HIS A 14 8.55 1.64 1.58
C HIS A 14 7.59 1.17 2.69
N GLY A 15 7.76 -0.08 3.20
CA GLY A 15 7.02 -0.62 4.33
C GLY A 15 5.75 -1.39 3.95
N LYS A 16 5.72 -2.01 2.77
CA LYS A 16 4.58 -2.79 2.28
C LYS A 16 4.24 -3.95 3.21
N THR A 17 5.23 -4.81 3.50
CA THR A 17 5.06 -5.97 4.39
C THR A 17 4.60 -5.56 5.77
N THR A 18 5.20 -4.54 6.33
CA THR A 18 4.87 -4.05 7.68
C THR A 18 3.46 -3.43 7.73
N LEU A 19 3.01 -2.77 6.66
CA LEU A 19 1.63 -2.29 6.56
C LEU A 19 0.64 -3.47 6.61
N VAL A 20 0.87 -4.51 5.79
CA VAL A 20 -0.02 -5.68 5.76
C VAL A 20 -0.02 -6.41 7.09
N ASP A 21 1.15 -6.63 7.69
CA ASP A 21 1.27 -7.25 9.01
C ASP A 21 0.53 -6.46 10.10
N ALA A 22 0.62 -5.13 10.07
CA ALA A 22 -0.08 -4.26 11.01
C ALA A 22 -1.61 -4.36 10.83
N LEU A 23 -2.11 -4.30 9.59
CA LEU A 23 -3.52 -4.44 9.28
C LEU A 23 -4.07 -5.80 9.72
N LEU A 24 -3.33 -6.89 9.48
CA LEU A 24 -3.73 -8.23 9.90
C LEU A 24 -3.74 -8.39 11.43
N LYS A 25 -2.75 -7.83 12.13
CA LYS A 25 -2.67 -7.87 13.59
C LYS A 25 -3.79 -7.05 14.24
N GLN A 26 -4.02 -5.83 13.77
CA GLN A 26 -4.99 -4.90 14.37
C GLN A 26 -6.44 -5.23 14.00
N SER A 27 -6.69 -5.88 12.85
CA SER A 27 -8.05 -6.33 12.47
C SER A 27 -8.57 -7.52 13.28
N GLY A 28 -7.77 -8.09 14.21
CA GLY A 28 -8.15 -9.24 14.99
C GLY A 28 -8.29 -10.54 14.18
N THR A 29 -7.70 -10.60 12.99
CA THR A 29 -7.75 -11.78 12.10
C THR A 29 -7.05 -12.98 12.71
N PHE A 30 -6.08 -12.75 13.60
CA PHE A 30 -5.39 -13.79 14.36
C PHE A 30 -5.93 -13.87 15.78
N GLY A 31 -6.17 -15.11 16.28
CA GLY A 31 -6.55 -15.33 17.67
C GLY A 31 -5.44 -14.92 18.65
N GLU A 32 -5.81 -14.52 19.88
CA GLU A 32 -4.88 -14.03 20.92
C GLU A 32 -3.73 -15.01 21.26
N HIS A 33 -3.77 -16.24 20.79
CA HIS A 33 -2.80 -17.30 21.06
C HIS A 33 -2.01 -17.79 19.84
N GLU A 34 -2.27 -17.25 18.64
CA GLU A 34 -1.49 -17.58 17.46
C GLU A 34 -0.17 -16.79 17.48
N LYS A 35 0.95 -17.51 17.54
CA LYS A 35 2.27 -16.91 17.28
C LYS A 35 2.32 -16.57 15.80
N VAL A 36 2.09 -15.30 15.50
CA VAL A 36 2.22 -14.76 14.15
C VAL A 36 3.71 -14.51 13.91
N ASP A 37 4.31 -15.24 12.98
CA ASP A 37 5.65 -14.96 12.52
C ASP A 37 5.68 -13.54 11.91
N ASP A 38 6.69 -12.77 12.28
CA ASP A 38 6.94 -11.48 11.64
C ASP A 38 7.18 -11.70 10.14
N ARG A 39 6.53 -10.89 9.30
CA ARG A 39 6.54 -10.98 7.83
C ARG A 39 5.70 -12.14 7.25
N ILE A 40 4.42 -12.16 7.60
CA ILE A 40 3.44 -13.15 7.10
C ILE A 40 3.46 -13.25 5.56
N MET A 41 3.70 -12.14 4.86
CA MET A 41 3.71 -12.09 3.40
C MET A 41 5.06 -12.47 2.78
N ASP A 42 6.17 -12.48 3.51
CA ASP A 42 7.51 -12.76 2.99
C ASP A 42 8.01 -14.17 3.41
N SER A 43 7.27 -15.21 3.01
CA SER A 43 7.61 -16.59 3.39
C SER A 43 8.67 -17.26 2.50
N ASN A 44 9.06 -16.65 1.38
CA ASN A 44 10.03 -17.22 0.45
C ASN A 44 11.46 -16.74 0.78
N ASP A 45 12.40 -17.67 0.90
CA ASP A 45 13.79 -17.36 1.27
C ASP A 45 14.47 -16.42 0.26
N LEU A 46 14.15 -16.53 -1.05
CA LEU A 46 14.67 -15.65 -2.10
C LEU A 46 14.13 -14.21 -1.96
N GLU A 47 12.88 -14.04 -1.55
CA GLU A 47 12.28 -12.72 -1.31
C GLU A 47 12.89 -12.07 -0.08
N LYS A 48 13.15 -12.87 0.98
CA LYS A 48 13.84 -12.41 2.19
C LYS A 48 15.27 -11.96 1.93
N GLU A 49 16.01 -12.74 1.11
CA GLU A 49 17.40 -12.45 0.76
C GLU A 49 17.53 -11.20 -0.10
N ARG A 50 16.61 -11.01 -1.04
CA ARG A 50 16.63 -9.90 -2.00
C ARG A 50 15.84 -8.67 -1.57
N GLY A 51 15.01 -8.78 -0.52
CA GLY A 51 14.13 -7.72 -0.04
C GLY A 51 13.04 -7.30 -1.04
N ILE A 52 12.69 -8.16 -2.01
CA ILE A 52 11.70 -7.87 -3.05
C ILE A 52 10.58 -8.92 -3.06
N THR A 53 9.36 -8.50 -3.41
CA THR A 53 8.26 -9.42 -3.67
C THR A 53 8.38 -9.97 -5.08
N ILE A 54 8.45 -11.29 -5.22
CA ILE A 54 8.53 -11.99 -6.51
C ILE A 54 7.16 -12.55 -6.90
N PHE A 55 6.45 -13.14 -5.96
CA PHE A 55 5.12 -13.72 -6.18
C PHE A 55 4.04 -12.87 -5.51
N SER A 56 2.92 -12.71 -6.21
CA SER A 56 1.76 -12.08 -5.59
C SER A 56 1.22 -12.95 -4.46
N LYS A 57 0.97 -12.36 -3.32
CA LYS A 57 0.43 -13.02 -2.13
C LYS A 57 -0.87 -12.36 -1.75
N ASN A 58 -1.76 -13.14 -1.17
CA ASN A 58 -3.07 -12.67 -0.75
C ASN A 58 -3.20 -12.81 0.76
N ALA A 59 -3.66 -11.74 1.38
CA ALA A 59 -4.13 -11.75 2.76
C ALA A 59 -5.59 -11.32 2.79
N SER A 60 -6.34 -11.78 3.77
CA SER A 60 -7.73 -11.37 3.98
C SER A 60 -7.90 -10.89 5.39
N LEU A 61 -8.55 -9.76 5.57
CA LEU A 61 -8.98 -9.26 6.86
C LEU A 61 -10.48 -8.97 6.85
N GLN A 62 -11.07 -9.00 8.03
CA GLN A 62 -12.46 -8.63 8.22
C GLN A 62 -12.53 -7.32 9.00
N TYR A 63 -13.26 -6.35 8.45
CA TYR A 63 -13.55 -5.09 9.10
C TYR A 63 -15.04 -4.80 9.03
N LYS A 64 -15.73 -4.81 10.17
CA LYS A 64 -17.18 -4.69 10.24
C LYS A 64 -17.87 -5.69 9.29
N ASP A 65 -18.70 -5.22 8.35
CA ASP A 65 -19.42 -6.04 7.37
C ASP A 65 -18.63 -6.30 6.08
N TYR A 66 -17.37 -5.86 6.02
CA TYR A 66 -16.51 -6.02 4.87
C TYR A 66 -15.47 -7.12 5.07
N LYS A 67 -15.28 -7.91 4.02
CA LYS A 67 -14.08 -8.73 3.85
C LYS A 67 -13.16 -8.02 2.86
N ILE A 68 -11.98 -7.66 3.30
CA ILE A 68 -10.97 -6.98 2.50
C ILE A 68 -9.88 -7.97 2.15
N ASN A 69 -9.73 -8.26 0.87
CA ASN A 69 -8.64 -9.06 0.35
C ASN A 69 -7.52 -8.12 -0.09
N ILE A 70 -6.37 -8.28 0.49
CA ILE A 70 -5.16 -7.52 0.16
C ILE A 70 -4.30 -8.38 -0.76
N ILE A 71 -3.97 -7.85 -1.93
CA ILE A 71 -3.15 -8.52 -2.93
C ILE A 71 -1.83 -7.78 -3.02
N ASP A 72 -0.75 -8.46 -2.67
CA ASP A 72 0.59 -7.93 -2.81
C ASP A 72 1.00 -7.93 -4.28
N THR A 73 1.46 -6.79 -4.80
CA THR A 73 1.91 -6.67 -6.18
C THR A 73 3.43 -6.67 -6.25
N PRO A 74 4.03 -7.39 -7.22
CA PRO A 74 5.44 -7.23 -7.51
C PRO A 74 5.75 -5.76 -7.86
N GLY A 75 6.78 -5.21 -7.21
CA GLY A 75 7.20 -3.82 -7.46
C GLY A 75 8.09 -3.63 -8.69
N HIS A 76 8.47 -4.70 -9.38
CA HIS A 76 9.46 -4.65 -10.47
C HIS A 76 8.79 -4.73 -11.84
N ALA A 77 9.28 -3.92 -12.79
CA ALA A 77 8.76 -3.85 -14.17
C ALA A 77 8.83 -5.20 -14.92
N ASP A 78 9.72 -6.10 -14.51
CA ASP A 78 9.90 -7.43 -15.12
C ASP A 78 8.67 -8.34 -14.91
N PHE A 79 7.79 -8.01 -13.96
CA PHE A 79 6.56 -8.76 -13.65
C PHE A 79 5.29 -8.10 -14.22
N GLY A 80 5.42 -7.31 -15.29
CA GLY A 80 4.30 -6.52 -15.86
C GLY A 80 3.05 -7.34 -16.18
N GLY A 81 3.20 -8.57 -16.65
CA GLY A 81 2.07 -9.46 -16.95
C GLY A 81 1.29 -9.90 -15.71
N GLU A 82 1.97 -10.11 -14.58
CA GLU A 82 1.35 -10.45 -13.30
C GLU A 82 0.63 -9.23 -12.71
N VAL A 83 1.28 -8.08 -12.73
CA VAL A 83 0.69 -6.80 -12.30
C VAL A 83 -0.61 -6.52 -13.04
N GLN A 84 -0.64 -6.66 -14.37
CA GLN A 84 -1.86 -6.44 -15.15
C GLN A 84 -2.99 -7.40 -14.80
N ARG A 85 -2.68 -8.66 -14.48
CA ARG A 85 -3.70 -9.63 -14.02
C ARG A 85 -4.29 -9.22 -12.70
N ILE A 86 -3.45 -8.79 -11.75
CA ILE A 86 -3.88 -8.33 -10.42
C ILE A 86 -4.78 -7.10 -10.57
N LEU A 87 -4.35 -6.09 -11.33
CA LEU A 87 -5.11 -4.84 -11.49
C LEU A 87 -6.50 -5.03 -12.11
N LYS A 88 -6.70 -6.10 -12.88
CA LYS A 88 -8.04 -6.46 -13.41
C LYS A 88 -8.97 -7.10 -12.39
N MET A 89 -8.46 -7.55 -11.25
CA MET A 89 -9.23 -8.28 -10.24
C MET A 89 -9.54 -7.45 -9.00
N VAL A 90 -9.02 -6.23 -8.91
CA VAL A 90 -9.15 -5.39 -7.73
C VAL A 90 -10.11 -4.23 -7.93
N ASP A 91 -10.70 -3.77 -6.83
CA ASP A 91 -11.62 -2.63 -6.79
C ASP A 91 -10.86 -1.31 -6.64
N SER A 92 -9.69 -1.34 -6.01
CA SER A 92 -8.86 -0.16 -5.72
C SER A 92 -7.41 -0.57 -5.51
N VAL A 93 -6.52 0.43 -5.41
CA VAL A 93 -5.11 0.24 -5.11
C VAL A 93 -4.69 1.12 -3.94
N LEU A 94 -3.81 0.60 -3.07
CA LEU A 94 -3.08 1.38 -2.08
C LEU A 94 -1.71 1.73 -2.68
N LEU A 95 -1.46 3.01 -2.88
CA LEU A 95 -0.15 3.51 -3.29
C LEU A 95 0.62 3.90 -2.02
N LEU A 96 1.59 3.09 -1.64
CA LEU A 96 2.43 3.33 -0.46
C LEU A 96 3.69 4.07 -0.85
N VAL A 97 3.89 5.24 -0.25
CA VAL A 97 5.01 6.15 -0.54
C VAL A 97 5.75 6.48 0.76
N ASP A 98 7.07 6.41 0.72
CA ASP A 98 7.92 6.88 1.83
C ASP A 98 7.94 8.41 1.86
N ALA A 99 7.71 8.99 3.05
CA ALA A 99 7.62 10.44 3.27
C ALA A 99 8.94 11.20 2.99
N PHE A 100 10.05 10.49 2.85
CA PHE A 100 11.36 11.05 2.54
C PHE A 100 11.78 10.78 1.09
N GLU A 101 11.60 9.53 0.60
CA GLU A 101 12.09 9.12 -0.72
C GLU A 101 11.12 9.49 -1.85
N GLY A 102 9.83 9.60 -1.56
CA GLY A 102 8.81 9.88 -2.56
C GLY A 102 8.52 8.70 -3.50
N VAL A 103 7.95 8.99 -4.66
CA VAL A 103 7.57 7.97 -5.65
C VAL A 103 8.76 7.58 -6.53
N MET A 104 9.08 6.29 -6.51
CA MET A 104 10.20 5.74 -7.28
C MET A 104 9.80 5.34 -8.71
N PRO A 105 10.74 5.28 -9.68
CA PRO A 105 10.44 5.03 -11.09
C PRO A 105 9.66 3.74 -11.37
N GLN A 106 9.95 2.66 -10.66
CA GLN A 106 9.26 1.36 -10.84
C GLN A 106 7.79 1.46 -10.43
N THR A 107 7.51 2.20 -9.36
CA THR A 107 6.14 2.44 -8.88
C THR A 107 5.31 3.22 -9.91
N LYS A 108 5.93 4.14 -10.65
CA LYS A 108 5.26 4.91 -11.71
C LYS A 108 4.65 4.03 -12.79
N TYR A 109 5.36 2.98 -13.20
CA TYR A 109 4.85 2.04 -14.21
C TYR A 109 3.58 1.33 -13.73
N VAL A 110 3.61 0.77 -12.51
CA VAL A 110 2.45 0.06 -11.95
C VAL A 110 1.28 1.01 -11.70
N LEU A 111 1.57 2.21 -11.21
CA LEU A 111 0.56 3.26 -11.00
C LEU A 111 -0.11 3.66 -12.33
N LYS A 112 0.68 3.87 -13.39
CA LYS A 112 0.13 4.16 -14.73
C LYS A 112 -0.86 3.11 -15.18
N GLN A 113 -0.49 1.83 -15.05
CA GLN A 113 -1.38 0.70 -15.40
C GLN A 113 -2.66 0.72 -14.54
N ALA A 114 -2.57 1.02 -13.25
CA ALA A 114 -3.74 1.13 -12.38
C ALA A 114 -4.70 2.25 -12.81
N LEU A 115 -4.15 3.43 -13.15
CA LEU A 115 -4.94 4.57 -13.65
C LEU A 115 -5.61 4.27 -15.00
N GLU A 116 -4.90 3.62 -15.93
CA GLU A 116 -5.43 3.19 -17.23
C GLU A 116 -6.57 2.16 -17.08
N HIS A 117 -6.56 1.34 -16.05
CA HIS A 117 -7.66 0.44 -15.69
C HIS A 117 -8.83 1.14 -14.98
N GLY A 118 -8.77 2.45 -14.79
CA GLY A 118 -9.81 3.23 -14.13
C GLY A 118 -9.88 3.04 -12.62
N LEU A 119 -8.85 2.43 -11.99
CA LEU A 119 -8.80 2.26 -10.56
C LEU A 119 -8.60 3.60 -9.85
N ARG A 120 -9.18 3.73 -8.66
CA ARG A 120 -9.03 4.91 -7.80
C ARG A 120 -8.02 4.59 -6.71
N PRO A 121 -6.81 5.21 -6.73
CA PRO A 121 -5.81 4.97 -5.72
C PRO A 121 -6.19 5.60 -4.38
N ILE A 122 -5.77 4.94 -3.29
CA ILE A 122 -5.66 5.52 -1.95
C ILE A 122 -4.16 5.70 -1.69
N VAL A 123 -3.75 6.92 -1.39
CA VAL A 123 -2.33 7.24 -1.16
C VAL A 123 -2.02 7.10 0.32
N VAL A 124 -1.00 6.31 0.63
CA VAL A 124 -0.52 6.12 2.01
C VAL A 124 0.90 6.66 2.12
N ILE A 125 1.06 7.76 2.84
CA ILE A 125 2.36 8.37 3.13
C ILE A 125 2.91 7.74 4.41
N ASN A 126 3.93 6.91 4.25
CA ASN A 126 4.54 6.14 5.35
C ASN A 126 5.81 6.80 5.88
N LYS A 127 6.19 6.43 7.10
CA LYS A 127 7.41 6.87 7.77
C LYS A 127 7.46 8.38 8.03
N ILE A 128 6.31 8.98 8.32
CA ILE A 128 6.21 10.41 8.64
C ILE A 128 6.98 10.82 9.89
N ASP A 129 7.37 9.84 10.72
CA ASP A 129 8.21 10.01 11.92
C ASP A 129 9.71 10.17 11.61
N ARG A 130 10.13 10.00 10.36
CA ARG A 130 11.54 10.16 9.99
C ARG A 130 11.99 11.63 10.07
N PRO A 131 13.19 11.89 10.60
CA PRO A 131 13.79 13.22 10.51
C PRO A 131 13.90 13.66 9.04
N ASN A 132 13.54 14.91 8.76
CA ASN A 132 13.53 15.50 7.42
C ASN A 132 12.51 14.90 6.44
N SER A 133 11.49 14.18 6.92
CA SER A 133 10.33 13.86 6.11
C SER A 133 9.52 15.15 5.83
N ASP A 134 8.95 15.23 4.65
CA ASP A 134 8.07 16.34 4.24
C ASP A 134 6.82 15.74 3.58
N PRO A 135 5.86 15.24 4.41
CA PRO A 135 4.67 14.56 3.92
C PRO A 135 3.85 15.39 2.94
N ASP A 136 3.68 16.71 3.20
CA ASP A 136 2.88 17.59 2.35
C ASP A 136 3.52 17.75 0.96
N LYS A 137 4.83 17.95 0.92
CA LYS A 137 5.56 18.01 -0.34
C LYS A 137 5.47 16.69 -1.12
N ILE A 138 5.45 15.55 -0.42
CA ILE A 138 5.29 14.26 -1.08
C ILE A 138 3.88 14.13 -1.67
N VAL A 139 2.83 14.59 -0.97
CA VAL A 139 1.46 14.61 -1.51
C VAL A 139 1.39 15.45 -2.79
N ASP A 140 1.96 16.64 -2.79
CA ASP A 140 2.03 17.48 -4.00
C ASP A 140 2.76 16.77 -5.14
N THR A 141 3.90 16.14 -4.86
CA THR A 141 4.66 15.37 -5.86
C THR A 141 3.86 14.19 -6.41
N VAL A 142 3.06 13.52 -5.58
CA VAL A 142 2.16 12.42 -6.00
C VAL A 142 1.05 12.98 -6.87
N PHE A 143 0.47 14.12 -6.51
CA PHE A 143 -0.56 14.79 -7.30
C PHE A 143 -0.04 15.15 -8.70
N ASP A 144 1.11 15.81 -8.79
CA ASP A 144 1.74 16.15 -10.07
C ASP A 144 2.00 14.89 -10.92
N LEU A 145 2.47 13.81 -10.28
CA LEU A 145 2.68 12.54 -10.98
C LEU A 145 1.36 11.96 -11.54
N PHE A 146 0.24 12.06 -10.80
CA PHE A 146 -1.05 11.58 -11.29
C PHE A 146 -1.50 12.38 -12.50
N VAL A 147 -1.31 13.70 -12.48
CA VAL A 147 -1.56 14.59 -13.65
C VAL A 147 -0.70 14.17 -14.84
N ASP A 148 0.59 13.97 -14.65
CA ASP A 148 1.52 13.55 -15.69
C ASP A 148 1.17 12.18 -16.30
N LEU A 149 0.61 11.28 -15.50
CA LEU A 149 0.17 9.96 -15.94
C LEU A 149 -1.24 9.95 -16.56
N GLY A 150 -1.91 11.11 -16.66
CA GLY A 150 -3.21 11.27 -17.29
C GLY A 150 -4.39 10.82 -16.43
N ALA A 151 -4.28 10.93 -15.11
CA ALA A 151 -5.37 10.66 -14.18
C ALA A 151 -6.58 11.57 -14.46
N ASN A 152 -7.79 11.02 -14.32
CA ASN A 152 -9.02 11.80 -14.41
C ASN A 152 -9.36 12.48 -13.08
N ASP A 153 -10.33 13.39 -13.07
CA ASP A 153 -10.72 14.16 -11.89
C ASP A 153 -11.07 13.29 -10.68
N LEU A 154 -11.72 12.13 -10.88
CA LEU A 154 -12.04 11.21 -9.80
C LEU A 154 -10.81 10.51 -9.22
N GLN A 155 -9.77 10.35 -10.02
CA GLN A 155 -8.49 9.76 -9.60
C GLN A 155 -7.59 10.80 -8.95
N LEU A 156 -7.71 12.07 -9.33
CA LEU A 156 -6.99 13.20 -8.71
C LEU A 156 -7.57 13.55 -7.33
N ASP A 157 -8.85 13.25 -7.08
CA ASP A 157 -9.49 13.35 -5.76
C ASP A 157 -9.22 12.08 -4.92
N PHE A 158 -7.95 11.75 -4.76
CA PHE A 158 -7.52 10.58 -3.99
C PHE A 158 -7.46 10.87 -2.50
N PRO A 159 -7.96 9.95 -1.64
CA PRO A 159 -7.76 10.06 -0.21
C PRO A 159 -6.30 9.83 0.16
N VAL A 160 -5.82 10.58 1.16
CA VAL A 160 -4.47 10.45 1.72
C VAL A 160 -4.56 9.93 3.15
N VAL A 161 -3.72 8.97 3.48
CA VAL A 161 -3.54 8.44 4.83
C VAL A 161 -2.08 8.61 5.22
N TYR A 162 -1.83 9.23 6.35
CA TYR A 162 -0.50 9.38 6.92
C TYR A 162 -0.23 8.28 7.93
N LYS A 163 0.96 7.68 7.89
CA LYS A 163 1.28 6.51 8.69
C LYS A 163 2.70 6.58 9.25
N SER A 164 2.85 6.14 10.50
CA SER A 164 4.13 5.79 11.09
C SER A 164 4.18 4.29 11.38
N GLU A 165 4.97 3.58 10.61
CA GLU A 165 5.21 2.16 10.78
C GLU A 165 5.84 1.85 12.12
N LYS A 166 6.84 2.64 12.52
CA LYS A 166 7.58 2.49 13.78
C LYS A 166 6.69 2.66 15.00
N ASN A 167 5.75 3.60 14.94
CA ASN A 167 4.88 3.96 16.07
C ASN A 167 3.52 3.25 16.02
N GLY A 168 3.21 2.54 14.91
CA GLY A 168 2.01 1.72 14.78
C GLY A 168 0.70 2.48 14.65
N PHE A 169 0.72 3.71 14.12
CA PHE A 169 -0.48 4.53 13.94
C PHE A 169 -0.70 4.97 12.49
N ALA A 170 -1.93 5.35 12.19
CA ALA A 170 -2.34 6.03 10.97
C ALA A 170 -3.25 7.23 11.29
N LYS A 171 -3.37 8.18 10.35
CA LYS A 171 -4.27 9.33 10.44
C LYS A 171 -4.65 9.86 9.07
N ILE A 172 -5.82 10.48 8.96
CA ILE A 172 -6.33 11.03 7.70
C ILE A 172 -5.78 12.43 7.46
N GLY A 173 -5.76 13.29 8.47
CA GLY A 173 -5.10 14.60 8.43
C GLY A 173 -3.74 14.55 9.12
N ILE A 174 -2.76 15.31 8.63
CA ILE A 174 -1.42 15.31 9.22
C ILE A 174 -1.45 15.78 10.70
N ASP A 175 -2.38 16.67 11.04
CA ASP A 175 -2.58 17.23 12.39
C ASP A 175 -3.62 16.46 13.23
N ASP A 176 -4.23 15.40 12.68
CA ASP A 176 -5.19 14.59 13.41
C ASP A 176 -4.53 13.78 14.54
N GLU A 177 -5.35 13.31 15.48
CA GLU A 177 -4.89 12.39 16.51
C GLU A 177 -4.45 11.05 15.89
N ASP A 178 -3.44 10.43 16.50
CA ASP A 178 -2.96 9.11 16.10
C ASP A 178 -4.04 8.06 16.42
N VAL A 179 -4.42 7.28 15.43
CA VAL A 179 -5.35 6.14 15.59
C VAL A 179 -4.67 4.86 15.13
N ASP A 180 -5.26 3.71 15.41
CA ASP A 180 -4.77 2.45 14.87
C ASP A 180 -4.93 2.39 13.33
N MET A 181 -4.41 1.35 12.70
CA MET A 181 -4.38 1.25 11.23
C MET A 181 -5.65 0.61 10.63
N THR A 182 -6.68 0.34 11.46
CA THR A 182 -7.94 -0.31 11.01
C THR A 182 -9.14 0.62 10.99
#